data_7305f5b1baa9a4168eb583e61800feb4
#
_entry.id   7305f5b1baa9a4168eb583e61800feb4
#
_cell.length_a   1.000
_cell.length_b   1.000
_cell.length_c   1.000
_cell.angle_alpha   90.00
_cell.angle_beta   90.00
_cell.angle_gamma   90.00
#
_symmetry.space_group_name_H-M   'P 1'
#
loop_
_entity.id
_entity.type
_entity.pdbx_description
1 polymer ?
#
loop_
_entity_poly.entity_id
_entity_poly.type
_entity_poly.pdbx_seq_one_letter_code
_entity_poly.pdbx_strand_id
1 'polypeptide(L)'
;MKSLWELLWNYDPNGLIVVDRDLIVRVVNPALCSLFAIHEEELVGTPVSTVWEDTQEFTEVWETGNTLSGIEKEYPALDLYVRKLYFPVKEEGLVACIVIDLTKEWKQREEMQVLKRETIQKVHTIVDKQMSVAQKIAGLLGETTAETKVSLLKLMEL
;
A
#
# COMPACT_ATOMS: atom_id res chain seq x y z
N MET A 1 -13.42 -20.27 -33.13
CA MET A 1 -13.12 -20.82 -31.78
C MET A 1 -11.86 -20.17 -31.23
N LYS A 2 -11.93 -19.66 -30.04
CA LYS A 2 -10.75 -19.04 -29.38
C LYS A 2 -9.76 -20.14 -28.97
N SER A 3 -8.47 -19.86 -29.12
CA SER A 3 -7.43 -20.76 -28.62
C SER A 3 -7.44 -20.81 -27.08
N LEU A 4 -6.81 -21.85 -26.51
CA LEU A 4 -6.67 -21.95 -25.06
C LEU A 4 -5.96 -20.70 -24.49
N TRP A 5 -4.95 -20.19 -25.19
CA TRP A 5 -4.21 -19.01 -24.77
C TRP A 5 -5.08 -17.75 -24.72
N GLU A 6 -5.94 -17.56 -25.71
CA GLU A 6 -6.91 -16.46 -25.74
C GLU A 6 -7.91 -16.57 -24.59
N LEU A 7 -8.37 -17.79 -24.29
CA LEU A 7 -9.27 -18.03 -23.17
C LEU A 7 -8.57 -17.74 -21.84
N LEU A 8 -7.35 -18.21 -21.65
CA LEU A 8 -6.58 -17.94 -20.43
C LEU A 8 -6.33 -16.43 -20.25
N TRP A 9 -6.01 -15.74 -21.34
CA TRP A 9 -5.84 -14.30 -21.35
C TRP A 9 -7.11 -13.57 -20.92
N ASN A 10 -8.24 -13.97 -21.48
CA ASN A 10 -9.53 -13.35 -21.21
C ASN A 10 -10.06 -13.63 -19.80
N TYR A 11 -9.77 -14.79 -19.24
CA TYR A 11 -10.25 -15.18 -17.92
C TYR A 11 -9.26 -14.89 -16.79
N ASP A 12 -8.08 -14.39 -17.09
CA ASP A 12 -7.11 -14.03 -16.05
C ASP A 12 -7.69 -12.90 -15.18
N PRO A 13 -7.73 -13.07 -13.85
CA PRO A 13 -8.23 -12.03 -12.95
C PRO A 13 -7.32 -10.81 -12.85
N ASN A 14 -6.06 -10.97 -13.23
CA ASN A 14 -5.11 -9.85 -13.27
C ASN A 14 -5.25 -9.07 -14.58
N GLY A 15 -5.00 -7.77 -14.53
CA GLY A 15 -4.94 -6.96 -15.73
C GLY A 15 -3.71 -7.29 -16.56
N LEU A 16 -3.88 -7.45 -17.86
CA LEU A 16 -2.80 -7.72 -18.80
C LEU A 16 -2.82 -6.67 -19.90
N ILE A 17 -1.69 -6.04 -20.14
CA ILE A 17 -1.50 -5.06 -21.19
C ILE A 17 -0.15 -5.26 -21.87
N VAL A 18 -0.14 -5.18 -23.19
CA VAL A 18 1.06 -5.31 -24.00
C VAL A 18 1.20 -4.09 -24.89
N VAL A 19 2.38 -3.48 -24.88
CA VAL A 19 2.70 -2.31 -25.69
C VAL A 19 3.87 -2.61 -26.63
N ASP A 20 3.94 -1.87 -27.73
CA ASP A 20 5.09 -1.93 -28.65
C ASP A 20 6.17 -0.92 -28.27
N ARG A 21 7.18 -0.78 -29.12
CA ARG A 21 8.30 0.14 -28.92
C ARG A 21 7.89 1.61 -28.83
N ASP A 22 6.80 1.96 -29.51
CA ASP A 22 6.28 3.32 -29.53
C ASP A 22 5.30 3.56 -28.40
N LEU A 23 5.19 2.63 -27.44
CA LEU A 23 4.28 2.67 -26.31
C LEU A 23 2.80 2.67 -26.74
N ILE A 24 2.53 2.09 -27.88
CA ILE A 24 1.17 1.90 -28.39
C ILE A 24 0.64 0.58 -27.86
N VAL A 25 -0.56 0.61 -27.31
CA VAL A 25 -1.23 -0.56 -26.74
C VAL A 25 -1.60 -1.53 -27.86
N ARG A 26 -1.14 -2.76 -27.77
CA ARG A 26 -1.41 -3.81 -28.74
C ARG A 26 -2.49 -4.78 -28.29
N VAL A 27 -2.42 -5.19 -27.03
CA VAL A 27 -3.34 -6.18 -26.46
C VAL A 27 -3.65 -5.78 -25.02
N VAL A 28 -4.92 -5.93 -24.66
CA VAL A 28 -5.39 -5.82 -23.27
C VAL A 28 -6.38 -6.94 -23.01
N ASN A 29 -6.52 -7.32 -21.74
CA ASN A 29 -7.54 -8.29 -21.36
C ASN A 29 -8.73 -7.59 -20.68
N PRO A 30 -9.86 -8.29 -20.50
CA PRO A 30 -11.04 -7.70 -19.87
C PRO A 30 -10.79 -7.20 -18.45
N ALA A 31 -9.94 -7.89 -17.67
CA ALA A 31 -9.61 -7.48 -16.31
C ALA A 31 -8.95 -6.09 -16.26
N LEU A 32 -8.02 -5.81 -17.18
CA LEU A 32 -7.39 -4.48 -17.27
C LEU A 32 -8.43 -3.41 -17.58
N CYS A 33 -9.29 -3.67 -18.52
CA CYS A 33 -10.36 -2.75 -18.91
C CYS A 33 -11.29 -2.44 -17.73
N SER A 34 -11.62 -3.45 -16.94
CA SER A 34 -12.45 -3.28 -15.75
C SER A 34 -11.75 -2.47 -14.66
N LEU A 35 -10.47 -2.73 -14.44
CA LEU A 35 -9.69 -2.02 -13.40
C LEU A 35 -9.58 -0.53 -13.70
N PHE A 36 -9.35 -0.17 -14.95
CA PHE A 36 -9.13 1.22 -15.35
C PHE A 36 -10.35 1.89 -15.97
N ALA A 37 -11.50 1.21 -15.95
CA ALA A 37 -12.77 1.73 -16.45
C ALA A 37 -12.68 2.27 -17.89
N ILE A 38 -12.04 1.50 -18.77
CA ILE A 38 -11.85 1.86 -20.17
C ILE A 38 -12.23 0.68 -21.06
N HIS A 39 -12.78 0.96 -22.24
CA HIS A 39 -13.11 -0.08 -23.19
C HIS A 39 -11.90 -0.48 -24.03
N GLU A 40 -11.80 -1.76 -24.38
CA GLU A 40 -10.73 -2.30 -25.20
C GLU A 40 -10.59 -1.52 -26.52
N GLU A 41 -11.70 -1.22 -27.15
CA GLU A 41 -11.75 -0.51 -28.44
C GLU A 41 -11.17 0.89 -28.37
N GLU A 42 -11.29 1.53 -27.20
CA GLU A 42 -10.74 2.87 -26.94
C GLU A 42 -9.25 2.84 -26.62
N LEU A 43 -8.75 1.70 -26.16
CA LEU A 43 -7.37 1.58 -25.64
C LEU A 43 -6.42 0.97 -26.67
N VAL A 44 -6.81 -0.11 -27.33
CA VAL A 44 -5.97 -0.79 -28.33
C VAL A 44 -5.69 0.14 -29.52
N GLY A 45 -4.42 0.26 -29.87
CA GLY A 45 -3.97 1.14 -30.96
C GLY A 45 -3.71 2.57 -30.52
N THR A 46 -3.91 2.92 -29.26
CA THR A 46 -3.62 4.25 -28.70
C THR A 46 -2.37 4.20 -27.83
N PRO A 47 -1.73 5.34 -27.56
CA PRO A 47 -0.61 5.38 -26.61
C PRO A 47 -1.06 4.93 -25.22
N VAL A 48 -0.20 4.19 -24.52
CA VAL A 48 -0.47 3.73 -23.16
C VAL A 48 -0.63 4.91 -22.18
N SER A 49 -0.12 6.08 -22.53
CA SER A 49 -0.32 7.32 -21.77
C SER A 49 -1.78 7.75 -21.67
N THR A 50 -2.64 7.19 -22.50
CA THR A 50 -4.10 7.37 -22.41
C THR A 50 -4.65 6.82 -21.09
N VAL A 51 -4.04 5.75 -20.58
CA VAL A 51 -4.45 5.08 -19.32
C VAL A 51 -3.57 5.50 -18.15
N TRP A 52 -2.25 5.58 -18.38
CA TRP A 52 -1.26 5.83 -17.32
C TRP A 52 -0.41 7.04 -17.67
N GLU A 53 -0.26 7.94 -16.71
CA GLU A 53 0.60 9.11 -16.88
C GLU A 53 2.08 8.72 -16.89
N ASP A 54 2.46 7.75 -16.06
CA ASP A 54 3.83 7.30 -15.92
C ASP A 54 4.06 6.03 -16.74
N THR A 55 4.87 6.15 -17.78
CA THR A 55 5.18 5.07 -18.72
C THR A 55 6.67 4.73 -18.76
N GLN A 56 7.45 5.26 -17.82
CA GLN A 56 8.91 5.09 -17.78
C GLN A 56 9.32 3.63 -17.63
N GLU A 57 8.56 2.85 -16.89
CA GLU A 57 8.86 1.44 -16.66
C GLU A 57 8.84 0.63 -17.96
N PHE A 58 7.95 0.94 -18.88
CA PHE A 58 7.94 0.28 -20.20
C PHE A 58 9.23 0.55 -20.96
N THR A 59 9.67 1.80 -20.99
CA THR A 59 10.90 2.20 -21.66
C THR A 59 12.12 1.56 -21.01
N GLU A 60 12.18 1.55 -19.68
CA GLU A 60 13.26 0.92 -18.92
C GLU A 60 13.38 -0.56 -19.23
N VAL A 61 12.28 -1.30 -19.22
CA VAL A 61 12.26 -2.72 -19.54
C VAL A 61 12.70 -2.95 -20.98
N TRP A 62 12.28 -2.11 -21.90
CA TRP A 62 12.68 -2.22 -23.29
C TRP A 62 14.19 -1.99 -23.47
N GLU A 63 14.73 -0.94 -22.86
CA GLU A 63 16.14 -0.58 -22.97
C GLU A 63 17.06 -1.58 -22.27
N THR A 64 16.72 -2.00 -21.06
CA THR A 64 17.56 -2.91 -20.27
C THR A 64 17.35 -4.38 -20.63
N GLY A 65 16.18 -4.73 -21.16
CA GLY A 65 15.80 -6.11 -21.40
C GLY A 65 15.53 -6.92 -20.13
N ASN A 66 15.45 -6.26 -18.99
CA ASN A 66 15.21 -6.88 -17.69
C ASN A 66 13.77 -6.74 -17.24
N THR A 67 13.31 -7.72 -16.47
CA THR A 67 11.99 -7.69 -15.84
C THR A 67 12.00 -6.74 -14.65
N LEU A 68 10.97 -5.90 -14.53
CA LEU A 68 10.71 -5.09 -13.32
C LEU A 68 9.54 -5.69 -12.58
N SER A 69 9.71 -5.98 -11.31
CA SER A 69 8.65 -6.56 -10.48
C SER A 69 8.44 -5.75 -9.21
N GLY A 70 7.25 -5.90 -8.63
CA GLY A 70 6.92 -5.28 -7.35
C GLY A 70 6.70 -3.77 -7.41
N ILE A 71 6.42 -3.22 -8.58
CA ILE A 71 6.14 -1.79 -8.74
C ILE A 71 4.71 -1.52 -8.26
N GLU A 72 4.57 -0.85 -7.13
CA GLU A 72 3.26 -0.51 -6.57
C GLU A 72 2.87 0.91 -6.96
N LYS A 73 1.63 1.08 -7.38
CA LYS A 73 1.08 2.38 -7.76
C LYS A 73 -0.35 2.54 -7.27
N GLU A 74 -0.66 3.77 -6.88
CA GLU A 74 -2.00 4.17 -6.49
C GLU A 74 -2.62 5.03 -7.58
N TYR A 75 -3.88 4.79 -7.88
CA TYR A 75 -4.69 5.60 -8.79
C TYR A 75 -5.89 6.15 -8.01
N PRO A 76 -5.71 7.28 -7.30
CA PRO A 76 -6.75 7.80 -6.39
C PRO A 76 -8.08 8.10 -7.09
N ALA A 77 -8.04 8.57 -8.33
CA ALA A 77 -9.24 8.87 -9.11
C ALA A 77 -10.11 7.63 -9.35
N LEU A 78 -9.51 6.45 -9.36
CA LEU A 78 -10.20 5.16 -9.56
C LEU A 78 -10.36 4.38 -8.26
N ASP A 79 -9.88 4.93 -7.14
CA ASP A 79 -9.82 4.22 -5.86
C ASP A 79 -9.15 2.84 -6.03
N LEU A 80 -8.01 2.83 -6.69
CA LEU A 80 -7.31 1.63 -7.12
C LEU A 80 -5.87 1.64 -6.63
N TYR A 81 -5.43 0.52 -6.06
CA TYR A 81 -4.05 0.29 -5.67
C TYR A 81 -3.59 -1.02 -6.31
N VAL A 82 -2.48 -0.95 -7.06
CA VAL A 82 -2.03 -2.09 -7.87
C VAL A 82 -0.55 -2.36 -7.69
N ARG A 83 -0.17 -3.61 -7.95
CA ARG A 83 1.22 -4.01 -8.13
C ARG A 83 1.42 -4.41 -9.58
N LYS A 84 2.47 -3.91 -10.18
CA LYS A 84 2.78 -4.15 -11.59
C LYS A 84 4.05 -4.98 -11.74
N LEU A 85 4.01 -5.86 -12.73
CA LEU A 85 5.14 -6.64 -13.20
C LEU A 85 5.31 -6.35 -14.68
N TYR A 86 6.50 -5.88 -15.08
CA TYR A 86 6.82 -5.58 -16.47
C TYR A 86 7.88 -6.55 -16.97
N PHE A 87 7.70 -7.09 -18.15
CA PHE A 87 8.71 -7.95 -18.76
C PHE A 87 8.74 -7.79 -20.28
N PRO A 88 9.92 -7.94 -20.90
CA PRO A 88 10.02 -7.84 -22.35
C PRO A 88 9.60 -9.14 -23.01
N VAL A 89 8.96 -9.02 -24.16
CA VAL A 89 8.70 -10.11 -25.09
C VAL A 89 9.58 -9.84 -26.32
N LYS A 90 10.84 -10.21 -26.21
CA LYS A 90 11.89 -9.82 -27.18
C LYS A 90 11.60 -10.31 -28.59
N GLU A 91 11.08 -11.51 -28.72
CA GLU A 91 10.77 -12.15 -29.99
C GLU A 91 9.76 -11.35 -30.82
N GLU A 92 8.83 -10.68 -30.14
CA GLU A 92 7.77 -9.88 -30.78
C GLU A 92 8.04 -8.38 -30.74
N GLY A 93 9.11 -7.96 -30.07
CA GLY A 93 9.42 -6.54 -29.92
C GLY A 93 8.42 -5.80 -29.04
N LEU A 94 7.89 -6.46 -28.02
CA LEU A 94 6.82 -5.96 -27.16
C LEU A 94 7.27 -5.93 -25.69
N VAL A 95 6.56 -5.16 -24.88
CA VAL A 95 6.68 -5.18 -23.42
C VAL A 95 5.30 -5.48 -22.85
N ALA A 96 5.25 -6.46 -21.97
CA ALA A 96 4.02 -6.84 -21.28
C ALA A 96 4.04 -6.30 -19.85
N CYS A 97 2.85 -5.97 -19.35
CA CYS A 97 2.65 -5.60 -17.97
C CYS A 97 1.50 -6.38 -17.38
N ILE A 98 1.73 -7.03 -16.24
CA ILE A 98 0.71 -7.67 -15.44
C ILE A 98 0.36 -6.73 -14.29
N VAL A 99 -0.93 -6.44 -14.14
CA VAL A 99 -1.44 -5.54 -13.10
C VAL A 99 -2.25 -6.35 -12.10
N ILE A 100 -1.79 -6.39 -10.88
CA ILE A 100 -2.44 -7.12 -9.79
C ILE A 100 -3.18 -6.11 -8.92
N ASP A 101 -4.49 -6.28 -8.78
CA ASP A 101 -5.31 -5.42 -7.93
C ASP A 101 -5.09 -5.78 -6.47
N LEU A 102 -4.51 -4.86 -5.71
CA LEU A 102 -4.27 -4.98 -4.28
C LEU A 102 -5.10 -3.97 -3.47
N THR A 103 -6.14 -3.42 -4.06
CA THR A 103 -6.95 -2.37 -3.43
C THR A 103 -7.53 -2.81 -2.10
N LYS A 104 -8.10 -4.01 -2.05
CA LYS A 104 -8.70 -4.57 -0.83
C LYS A 104 -7.65 -4.74 0.26
N GLU A 105 -6.52 -5.35 -0.07
CA GLU A 105 -5.41 -5.60 0.84
C GLU A 105 -4.81 -4.30 1.34
N TRP A 106 -4.67 -3.33 0.46
CA TRP A 106 -4.14 -2.01 0.79
C TRP A 106 -5.05 -1.26 1.75
N LYS A 107 -6.38 -1.26 1.49
CA LYS A 107 -7.37 -0.66 2.37
C LYS A 107 -7.38 -1.31 3.75
N GLN A 108 -7.30 -2.63 3.81
CA GLN A 108 -7.23 -3.37 5.09
C GLN A 108 -5.97 -2.99 5.85
N ARG A 109 -4.84 -2.84 5.18
CA ARG A 109 -3.58 -2.41 5.79
C ARG A 109 -3.69 -1.00 6.35
N GLU A 110 -4.29 -0.08 5.59
CA GLU A 110 -4.50 1.30 6.02
C GLU A 110 -5.42 1.37 7.25
N GLU A 111 -6.53 0.63 7.23
CA GLU A 111 -7.45 0.53 8.37
C GLU A 111 -6.74 -0.01 9.61
N MET A 112 -5.90 -1.03 9.43
CA MET A 112 -5.12 -1.62 10.51
C MET A 112 -4.12 -0.62 11.09
N GLN A 113 -3.45 0.18 10.24
CA GLN A 113 -2.52 1.20 10.69
C GLN A 113 -3.23 2.33 11.45
N VAL A 114 -4.40 2.75 10.98
CA VAL A 114 -5.23 3.75 11.68
C VAL A 114 -5.64 3.21 13.05
N LEU A 115 -6.11 1.96 13.10
CA LEU A 115 -6.50 1.31 14.35
C LEU A 115 -5.32 1.20 15.32
N LYS A 116 -4.14 0.85 14.83
CA LYS A 116 -2.91 0.81 15.64
C LYS A 116 -2.59 2.19 16.23
N ARG A 117 -2.64 3.23 15.41
CA ARG A 117 -2.38 4.61 15.88
C ARG A 117 -3.37 5.04 16.94
N GLU A 118 -4.67 4.79 16.72
CA GLU A 118 -5.71 5.10 17.70
C GLU A 118 -5.52 4.32 18.99
N THR A 119 -5.16 3.04 18.88
CA THR A 119 -4.89 2.19 20.04
C THR A 119 -3.70 2.69 20.82
N ILE A 120 -2.60 3.05 20.15
CA ILE A 120 -1.41 3.62 20.79
C ILE A 120 -1.77 4.92 21.50
N GLN A 121 -2.55 5.81 20.87
CA GLN A 121 -2.99 7.05 21.49
C GLN A 121 -3.82 6.81 22.73
N LYS A 122 -4.75 5.85 22.68
CA LYS A 122 -5.56 5.46 23.85
C LYS A 122 -4.68 4.90 24.96
N VAL A 123 -3.70 4.06 24.63
CA VAL A 123 -2.76 3.51 25.61
C VAL A 123 -1.94 4.64 26.24
N HIS A 124 -1.44 5.58 25.45
CA HIS A 124 -0.70 6.74 25.97
C HIS A 124 -1.58 7.58 26.90
N THR A 125 -2.83 7.82 26.52
CA THR A 125 -3.77 8.59 27.38
C THR A 125 -4.01 7.87 28.69
N ILE A 126 -4.21 6.55 28.67
CA ILE A 126 -4.43 5.75 29.89
C ILE A 126 -3.16 5.76 30.75
N VAL A 127 -2.00 5.55 30.15
CA VAL A 127 -0.71 5.57 30.87
C VAL A 127 -0.47 6.94 31.49
N ASP A 128 -0.72 8.03 30.75
CA ASP A 128 -0.55 9.39 31.27
C ASP A 128 -1.48 9.65 32.46
N LYS A 129 -2.74 9.21 32.38
CA LYS A 129 -3.67 9.30 33.52
C LYS A 129 -3.20 8.50 34.70
N GLN A 130 -2.75 7.26 34.49
CA GLN A 130 -2.24 6.40 35.55
C GLN A 130 -0.94 6.96 36.17
N MET A 131 -0.06 7.51 35.33
CA MET A 131 1.14 8.19 35.82
C MET A 131 0.79 9.41 36.65
N SER A 132 -0.18 10.21 36.23
CA SER A 132 -0.65 11.36 37.01
C SER A 132 -1.20 10.95 38.36
N VAL A 133 -2.04 9.88 38.37
CA VAL A 133 -2.57 9.34 39.63
C VAL A 133 -1.47 8.75 40.48
N ALA A 134 -0.54 8.02 39.89
CA ALA A 134 0.61 7.44 40.56
C ALA A 134 1.49 8.53 41.19
N GLN A 135 1.73 9.63 40.49
CA GLN A 135 2.46 10.78 40.99
C GLN A 135 1.75 11.44 42.16
N LYS A 136 0.44 11.59 42.10
CA LYS A 136 -0.36 12.12 43.22
C LYS A 136 -0.28 11.21 44.43
N ILE A 137 -0.42 9.90 44.22
CA ILE A 137 -0.30 8.90 45.30
C ILE A 137 1.12 8.96 45.91
N ALA A 138 2.13 8.97 45.06
CA ALA A 138 3.53 9.05 45.51
C ALA A 138 3.80 10.35 46.28
N GLY A 139 3.24 11.47 45.84
CA GLY A 139 3.32 12.74 46.53
C GLY A 139 2.67 12.66 47.89
N LEU A 140 1.46 12.10 47.99
CA LEU A 140 0.75 11.91 49.24
C LEU A 140 1.52 10.97 50.20
N LEU A 141 2.01 9.85 49.67
CA LEU A 141 2.81 8.89 50.42
C LEU A 141 4.15 9.50 50.83
N GLY A 142 4.77 10.31 49.98
CA GLY A 142 6.00 11.01 50.27
C GLY A 142 5.81 12.05 51.42
N GLU A 143 4.72 12.79 51.37
CA GLU A 143 4.36 13.72 52.46
C GLU A 143 4.13 12.95 53.76
N THR A 144 3.32 11.88 53.71
CA THR A 144 3.08 11.03 54.87
C THR A 144 4.36 10.40 55.38
N THR A 145 5.21 9.92 54.50
CA THR A 145 6.51 9.33 54.86
C THR A 145 7.43 10.39 55.47
N ALA A 146 7.45 11.58 54.92
CA ALA A 146 8.24 12.70 55.45
C ALA A 146 7.76 13.11 56.82
N GLU A 147 6.45 13.24 57.04
CA GLU A 147 5.84 13.51 58.34
C GLU A 147 6.15 12.42 59.34
N THR A 148 6.04 11.16 58.92
CA THR A 148 6.38 10.00 59.75
C THR A 148 7.87 10.02 60.11
N LYS A 149 8.74 10.32 59.16
CA LYS A 149 10.19 10.47 59.39
C LYS A 149 10.48 11.55 60.40
N VAL A 150 9.87 12.73 60.26
CA VAL A 150 10.04 13.84 61.20
C VAL A 150 9.56 13.45 62.58
N SER A 151 8.41 12.80 62.67
CA SER A 151 7.85 12.30 63.92
C SER A 151 8.79 11.31 64.62
N LEU A 152 9.34 10.34 63.81
CA LEU A 152 10.29 9.36 64.33
C LEU A 152 11.59 10.02 64.82
N LEU A 153 12.11 10.99 64.04
CA LEU A 153 13.29 11.72 64.43
C LEU A 153 13.09 12.48 65.73
N LYS A 154 11.96 13.11 65.93
CA LYS A 154 11.60 13.78 67.15
C LYS A 154 11.56 12.81 68.35
N LEU A 155 11.02 11.60 68.12
CA LEU A 155 11.03 10.59 69.17
C LEU A 155 12.44 10.09 69.49
N MET A 156 13.33 10.04 68.51
CA MET A 156 14.69 9.63 68.66
C MET A 156 15.55 10.68 69.43
N GLU A 157 15.14 11.93 69.34
CA GLU A 157 15.81 13.05 70.09
C GLU A 157 15.45 13.12 71.59
N LEU A 158 14.41 12.38 71.91
CA LEU A 158 14.05 12.26 73.34
C LEU A 158 14.96 11.23 74.00
#